data_2ea42aa73427dab752818fd41fc5ed95
#
_entry.id   2ea42aa73427dab752818fd41fc5ed95
#
_cell.length_a   1.000
_cell.length_b   1.000
_cell.length_c   1.000
_cell.angle_alpha   90.00
_cell.angle_beta   90.00
_cell.angle_gamma   90.00
#
_symmetry.space_group_name_H-M   'P 1'
#
loop_
_entity.id
_entity.type
_entity.pdbx_description
1 polymer ?
#
loop_
_entity_poly.entity_id
_entity_poly.type
_entity_poly.pdbx_seq_one_letter_code
_entity_poly.pdbx_strand_id
1 'polypeptide(L)'
;VAALGIPLAVFLSISKGSGLLEQCKRVIIASVSWGIGYFGIWAGKWLIGSIILKRSIIADAAEQAKFRLSTNTGSMDFSRIDVYLRNIGIAFSGIQIIATAVLICSVLYLLWKAKGSYSAMARNAVPYLLVLLLPFIWYSVLANHSYIHVFFTYRDLAAAVCSLECMCFTCGLSK
;
A
#
# COMPACT_ATOMS: atom_id res chain seq x y z
N VAL A 1 1.54 3.30 -4.31
CA VAL A 1 1.11 3.06 -2.92
C VAL A 1 0.74 4.38 -2.25
N ALA A 2 1.62 5.42 -2.22
CA ALA A 2 1.31 6.71 -1.60
C ALA A 2 0.04 7.37 -2.15
N ALA A 3 -0.20 7.29 -3.46
CA ALA A 3 -1.38 7.86 -4.12
C ALA A 3 -2.71 7.21 -3.68
N LEU A 4 -2.69 5.97 -3.20
CA LEU A 4 -3.85 5.29 -2.62
C LEU A 4 -4.06 5.65 -1.14
N GLY A 5 -2.97 5.93 -0.43
CA GLY A 5 -3.01 6.30 0.98
C GLY A 5 -3.62 7.68 1.24
N ILE A 6 -3.39 8.64 0.35
CA ILE A 6 -3.91 10.02 0.50
C ILE A 6 -5.44 10.08 0.49
N PRO A 7 -6.16 9.55 -0.52
CA PRO A 7 -7.62 9.51 -0.52
C PRO A 7 -8.17 8.77 0.70
N LEU A 8 -7.52 7.70 1.08
CA LEU A 8 -7.93 6.90 2.24
C LEU A 8 -7.79 7.71 3.54
N ALA A 9 -6.67 8.38 3.75
CA ALA A 9 -6.40 9.21 4.94
C ALA A 9 -7.36 10.41 5.05
N VAL A 10 -7.57 11.14 3.95
CA VAL A 10 -8.54 12.25 3.89
C VAL A 10 -9.94 11.76 4.21
N PHE A 11 -10.32 10.65 3.61
CA PHE A 11 -11.61 10.04 3.78
C PHE A 11 -11.89 9.63 5.24
N LEU A 12 -10.89 9.12 5.92
CA LEU A 12 -10.99 8.66 7.31
C LEU A 12 -11.06 9.80 8.31
N SER A 13 -10.44 10.94 8.01
CA SER A 13 -10.63 12.16 8.80
C SER A 13 -12.07 12.72 8.71
N ILE A 14 -12.74 12.53 7.58
CA ILE A 14 -14.13 12.93 7.37
C ILE A 14 -15.14 11.94 8.00
N SER A 15 -14.73 10.67 8.19
CA SER A 15 -15.61 9.60 8.71
C SER A 15 -15.65 9.50 10.23
N LYS A 16 -15.01 10.41 10.94
CA LYS A 16 -14.91 10.42 12.40
C LYS A 16 -16.31 10.40 13.02
N GLY A 17 -16.63 9.36 13.78
CA GLY A 17 -17.92 9.19 14.46
C GLY A 17 -18.98 8.37 13.70
N SER A 18 -18.71 7.91 12.46
CA SER A 18 -19.63 7.02 11.75
C SER A 18 -19.41 5.55 12.12
N GLY A 19 -20.49 4.74 12.05
CA GLY A 19 -20.40 3.30 12.29
C GLY A 19 -19.50 2.59 11.26
N LEU A 20 -18.98 1.41 11.62
CA LEU A 20 -18.05 0.63 10.80
C LEU A 20 -18.57 0.38 9.37
N LEU A 21 -19.85 0.04 9.24
CA LEU A 21 -20.47 -0.24 7.94
C LEU A 21 -20.46 0.99 7.02
N GLU A 22 -20.76 2.16 7.57
CA GLU A 22 -20.74 3.43 6.82
C GLU A 22 -19.31 3.82 6.41
N GLN A 23 -18.33 3.57 7.27
CA GLN A 23 -16.91 3.75 6.94
C GLN A 23 -16.50 2.84 5.78
N CYS A 24 -16.82 1.55 5.83
CA CYS A 24 -16.54 0.61 4.76
C CYS A 24 -17.18 1.02 3.43
N LYS A 25 -18.48 1.40 3.45
CA LYS A 25 -19.20 1.86 2.27
C LYS A 25 -18.52 3.06 1.61
N ARG A 26 -18.15 4.04 2.40
CA ARG A 26 -17.48 5.24 1.90
C ARG A 26 -16.09 4.92 1.33
N VAL A 27 -15.29 4.05 2.00
CA VAL A 27 -13.98 3.59 1.47
C VAL A 27 -14.15 2.94 0.11
N ILE A 28 -15.14 2.08 -0.05
CA ILE A 28 -15.43 1.41 -1.33
C ILE A 28 -15.78 2.46 -2.40
N ILE A 29 -16.69 3.39 -2.09
CA ILE A 29 -17.09 4.44 -3.05
C ILE A 29 -15.88 5.29 -3.45
N ALA A 30 -15.09 5.75 -2.49
CA ALA A 30 -13.89 6.56 -2.77
C ALA A 30 -12.86 5.79 -3.61
N SER A 31 -12.64 4.51 -3.30
CA SER A 31 -11.70 3.65 -4.03
C SER A 31 -12.15 3.40 -5.46
N VAL A 32 -13.44 3.13 -5.67
CA VAL A 32 -14.02 2.93 -7.01
C VAL A 32 -13.97 4.23 -7.81
N SER A 33 -14.35 5.37 -7.23
CA SER A 33 -14.29 6.68 -7.89
C SER A 33 -12.85 7.05 -8.27
N TRP A 34 -11.89 6.83 -7.38
CA TRP A 34 -10.48 7.02 -7.69
C TRP A 34 -10.01 6.08 -8.80
N GLY A 35 -10.39 4.80 -8.74
CA GLY A 35 -10.07 3.80 -9.75
C GLY A 35 -10.59 4.18 -11.12
N ILE A 36 -11.86 4.60 -11.24
CA ILE A 36 -12.46 5.05 -12.50
C ILE A 36 -11.69 6.25 -13.06
N GLY A 37 -11.36 7.25 -12.24
CA GLY A 37 -10.57 8.41 -12.66
C GLY A 37 -9.18 8.02 -13.14
N TYR A 38 -8.45 7.24 -12.34
CA TYR A 38 -7.10 6.80 -12.65
C TYR A 38 -7.03 5.95 -13.92
N PHE A 39 -7.82 4.88 -13.98
CA PHE A 39 -7.84 3.98 -15.13
C PHE A 39 -8.47 4.62 -16.37
N GLY A 40 -9.43 5.55 -16.19
CA GLY A 40 -10.01 6.32 -17.29
C GLY A 40 -8.97 7.18 -18.01
N ILE A 41 -8.10 7.87 -17.26
CA ILE A 41 -6.99 8.63 -17.83
C ILE A 41 -6.03 7.73 -18.60
N TRP A 42 -5.66 6.57 -18.02
CA TRP A 42 -4.76 5.62 -18.67
C TRP A 42 -5.40 5.03 -19.93
N ALA A 43 -6.67 4.61 -19.86
CA ALA A 43 -7.39 4.08 -21.01
C ALA A 43 -7.50 5.11 -22.14
N GLY A 44 -7.82 6.36 -21.83
CA GLY A 44 -7.83 7.47 -22.79
C GLY A 44 -6.46 7.67 -23.45
N LYS A 45 -5.39 7.65 -22.65
CA LYS A 45 -4.02 7.77 -23.15
C LYS A 45 -3.63 6.61 -24.09
N TRP A 46 -4.00 5.38 -23.76
CA TRP A 46 -3.74 4.21 -24.60
C TRP A 46 -4.55 4.23 -25.90
N LEU A 47 -5.82 4.67 -25.83
CA LEU A 47 -6.68 4.80 -26.98
C LEU A 47 -6.14 5.84 -27.97
N ILE A 48 -5.86 7.05 -27.49
CA ILE A 48 -5.29 8.13 -28.30
C ILE A 48 -3.94 7.71 -28.89
N GLY A 49 -3.07 7.10 -28.07
CA GLY A 49 -1.78 6.59 -28.53
C GLY A 49 -1.93 5.52 -29.63
N SER A 50 -2.91 4.63 -29.52
CA SER A 50 -3.18 3.61 -30.54
C SER A 50 -3.61 4.23 -31.86
N ILE A 51 -4.43 5.28 -31.82
CA ILE A 51 -4.88 6.00 -33.02
C ILE A 51 -3.69 6.71 -33.69
N ILE A 52 -2.88 7.44 -32.92
CA ILE A 52 -1.76 8.22 -33.45
C ILE A 52 -0.68 7.29 -34.05
N LEU A 53 -0.32 6.23 -33.33
CA LEU A 53 0.78 5.34 -33.71
C LEU A 53 0.34 4.21 -34.67
N LYS A 54 -0.96 4.14 -35.00
CA LYS A 54 -1.56 3.10 -35.88
C LYS A 54 -1.18 1.68 -35.44
N ARG A 55 -1.03 1.45 -34.12
CA ARG A 55 -0.78 0.13 -33.52
C ARG A 55 -1.51 0.03 -32.18
N SER A 56 -1.77 -1.20 -31.72
CA SER A 56 -2.51 -1.42 -30.48
C SER A 56 -1.65 -1.20 -29.24
N ILE A 57 -1.62 0.02 -28.70
CA ILE A 57 -0.98 0.32 -27.41
C ILE A 57 -1.71 -0.37 -26.25
N ILE A 58 -3.00 -0.64 -26.40
CA ILE A 58 -3.79 -1.38 -25.40
C ILE A 58 -3.29 -2.82 -25.28
N ALA A 59 -2.97 -3.48 -26.41
CA ALA A 59 -2.41 -4.83 -26.39
C ALA A 59 -1.03 -4.85 -25.71
N ASP A 60 -0.15 -3.92 -26.06
CA ASP A 60 1.18 -3.77 -25.45
C ASP A 60 1.06 -3.54 -23.93
N ALA A 61 0.13 -2.68 -23.50
CA ALA A 61 -0.11 -2.39 -22.09
C ALA A 61 -0.66 -3.62 -21.35
N ALA A 62 -1.56 -4.39 -21.96
CA ALA A 62 -2.10 -5.61 -21.38
C ALA A 62 -1.01 -6.69 -21.20
N GLU A 63 -0.13 -6.85 -22.20
CA GLU A 63 1.00 -7.77 -22.10
C GLU A 63 1.97 -7.37 -20.98
N GLN A 64 2.31 -6.08 -20.89
CA GLN A 64 3.14 -5.56 -19.79
C GLN A 64 2.47 -5.73 -18.42
N ALA A 65 1.16 -5.52 -18.32
CA ALA A 65 0.42 -5.77 -17.10
C ALA A 65 0.48 -7.25 -16.71
N LYS A 66 0.22 -8.16 -17.66
CA LYS A 66 0.31 -9.61 -17.45
C LYS A 66 1.71 -10.02 -16.97
N PHE A 67 2.76 -9.48 -17.57
CA PHE A 67 4.14 -9.74 -17.13
C PHE A 67 4.38 -9.26 -15.68
N ARG A 68 3.94 -8.05 -15.33
CA ARG A 68 4.11 -7.50 -13.97
C ARG A 68 3.33 -8.25 -12.89
N LEU A 69 2.20 -8.86 -13.27
CA LEU A 69 1.35 -9.66 -12.37
C LEU A 69 1.87 -11.10 -12.23
N SER A 70 2.76 -11.55 -13.11
CA SER A 70 3.28 -12.91 -13.12
C SER A 70 4.27 -13.15 -11.96
N THR A 71 4.58 -14.42 -11.73
CA THR A 71 5.64 -14.88 -10.82
C THR A 71 6.84 -15.44 -11.59
N ASN A 72 7.08 -14.90 -12.79
CA ASN A 72 8.16 -15.32 -13.67
C ASN A 72 8.88 -14.10 -14.25
N THR A 73 10.22 -14.08 -14.18
CA THR A 73 11.04 -13.00 -14.73
C THR A 73 11.43 -13.24 -16.21
N GLY A 74 10.98 -14.33 -16.81
CA GLY A 74 11.44 -14.81 -18.11
C GLY A 74 12.65 -15.74 -18.01
N SER A 75 13.47 -15.60 -16.98
CA SER A 75 14.65 -16.45 -16.71
C SER A 75 14.49 -17.34 -15.47
N MET A 76 13.58 -17.01 -14.58
CA MET A 76 13.39 -17.71 -13.31
C MET A 76 11.96 -17.56 -12.81
N ASP A 77 11.42 -18.68 -12.29
CA ASP A 77 10.17 -18.71 -11.53
C ASP A 77 10.46 -18.44 -10.06
N PHE A 78 9.53 -17.78 -9.39
CA PHE A 78 9.59 -17.47 -7.96
C PHE A 78 8.19 -17.51 -7.34
N SER A 79 8.13 -17.67 -6.03
CA SER A 79 6.86 -17.61 -5.30
C SER A 79 6.52 -16.18 -4.85
N ARG A 80 5.24 -15.90 -4.56
CA ARG A 80 4.88 -14.62 -3.94
C ARG A 80 5.51 -14.44 -2.56
N ILE A 81 5.79 -15.53 -1.86
CA ILE A 81 6.49 -15.49 -0.56
C ILE A 81 7.91 -14.95 -0.74
N ASP A 82 8.61 -15.33 -1.81
CA ASP A 82 9.95 -14.83 -2.10
C ASP A 82 9.96 -13.31 -2.29
N VAL A 83 8.88 -12.74 -2.87
CA VAL A 83 8.74 -11.28 -3.00
C VAL A 83 8.70 -10.60 -1.63
N TYR A 84 7.93 -11.14 -0.70
CA TYR A 84 7.86 -10.60 0.67
C TYR A 84 9.20 -10.73 1.38
N LEU A 85 9.76 -11.94 1.41
CA LEU A 85 11.03 -12.20 2.10
C LEU A 85 12.15 -11.34 1.56
N ARG A 86 12.21 -11.14 0.24
CA ARG A 86 13.22 -10.32 -0.40
C ARG A 86 13.08 -8.84 -0.06
N ASN A 87 11.86 -8.28 -0.10
CA ASN A 87 11.63 -6.89 0.25
C ASN A 87 11.84 -6.62 1.75
N ILE A 88 11.36 -7.51 2.63
CA ILE A 88 11.58 -7.43 4.07
C ILE A 88 13.07 -7.59 4.39
N GLY A 89 13.75 -8.55 3.76
CA GLY A 89 15.18 -8.80 3.97
C GLY A 89 16.05 -7.56 3.69
N ILE A 90 15.72 -6.77 2.67
CA ILE A 90 16.45 -5.52 2.39
C ILE A 90 16.18 -4.47 3.49
N ALA A 91 14.95 -4.37 4.01
CA ALA A 91 14.66 -3.44 5.10
C ALA A 91 15.47 -3.74 6.38
N PHE A 92 15.93 -5.00 6.54
CA PHE A 92 16.78 -5.43 7.65
C PHE A 92 18.26 -5.62 7.26
N SER A 93 18.71 -5.04 6.14
CA SER A 93 20.09 -5.17 5.65
C SER A 93 20.80 -3.81 5.56
N GLY A 94 22.12 -3.83 5.62
CA GLY A 94 22.94 -2.63 5.46
C GLY A 94 22.58 -1.49 6.41
N ILE A 95 22.64 -0.26 5.93
CA ILE A 95 22.31 0.94 6.71
C ILE A 95 20.80 1.05 7.03
N GLN A 96 19.95 0.38 6.25
CA GLN A 96 18.50 0.38 6.45
C GLN A 96 18.10 -0.26 7.78
N ILE A 97 18.94 -1.13 8.35
CA ILE A 97 18.69 -1.77 9.65
C ILE A 97 18.55 -0.73 10.75
N ILE A 98 19.33 0.36 10.69
CA ILE A 98 19.28 1.44 11.69
C ILE A 98 17.91 2.13 11.64
N ALA A 99 17.46 2.52 10.44
CA ALA A 99 16.15 3.14 10.26
C ALA A 99 15.03 2.20 10.70
N THR A 100 15.10 0.93 10.33
CA THR A 100 14.13 -0.11 10.72
C THR A 100 14.10 -0.28 12.24
N ALA A 101 15.26 -0.33 12.91
CA ALA A 101 15.34 -0.43 14.36
C ALA A 101 14.73 0.79 15.06
N VAL A 102 15.03 2.00 14.59
CA VAL A 102 14.42 3.24 15.12
C VAL A 102 12.91 3.22 14.98
N LEU A 103 12.39 2.82 13.82
CA LEU A 103 10.95 2.72 13.58
C LEU A 103 10.29 1.67 14.48
N ILE A 104 10.90 0.51 14.66
CA ILE A 104 10.40 -0.53 15.58
C ILE A 104 10.38 -0.01 17.01
N CYS A 105 11.46 0.64 17.46
CA CYS A 105 11.55 1.20 18.81
C CYS A 105 10.47 2.29 19.03
N SER A 106 10.21 3.14 18.03
CA SER A 106 9.17 4.17 18.13
C SER A 106 7.77 3.55 18.22
N VAL A 107 7.47 2.53 17.43
CA VAL A 107 6.19 1.78 17.52
C VAL A 107 6.04 1.14 18.90
N LEU A 108 7.08 0.46 19.41
CA LEU A 108 7.04 -0.16 20.73
C LEU A 108 6.84 0.88 21.84
N TYR A 109 7.53 2.02 21.77
CA TYR A 109 7.36 3.13 22.70
C TYR A 109 5.92 3.68 22.69
N LEU A 110 5.35 3.91 21.49
CA LEU A 110 4.00 4.41 21.35
C LEU A 110 2.95 3.41 21.85
N LEU A 111 3.14 2.10 21.60
CA LEU A 111 2.30 1.03 22.14
C LEU A 111 2.37 0.99 23.67
N TRP A 112 3.55 1.15 24.24
CA TRP A 112 3.72 1.22 25.69
C TRP A 112 3.02 2.44 26.29
N LYS A 113 3.13 3.61 25.64
CA LYS A 113 2.46 4.84 26.06
C LYS A 113 0.93 4.76 25.94
N ALA A 114 0.41 4.00 24.97
CA ALA A 114 -1.01 3.82 24.72
C ALA A 114 -1.72 2.87 25.73
N LYS A 115 -1.00 2.39 26.76
CA LYS A 115 -1.57 1.48 27.77
C LYS A 115 -2.89 2.00 28.33
N GLY A 116 -3.94 1.18 28.24
CA GLY A 116 -5.30 1.49 28.71
C GLY A 116 -6.25 2.06 27.66
N SER A 117 -5.79 2.37 26.46
CA SER A 117 -6.63 2.89 25.37
C SER A 117 -6.86 1.89 24.21
N TYR A 118 -6.64 0.58 24.46
CA TYR A 118 -6.74 -0.44 23.40
C TYR A 118 -8.13 -0.53 22.75
N SER A 119 -9.22 -0.26 23.49
CA SER A 119 -10.57 -0.24 22.92
C SER A 119 -10.79 0.92 21.94
N ALA A 120 -10.23 2.09 22.25
CA ALA A 120 -10.25 3.24 21.34
C ALA A 120 -9.36 2.99 20.13
N MET A 121 -8.22 2.32 20.33
CA MET A 121 -7.31 1.88 19.28
C MET A 121 -8.02 0.94 18.29
N ALA A 122 -8.73 -0.07 18.79
CA ALA A 122 -9.46 -1.01 17.94
C ALA A 122 -10.56 -0.32 17.11
N ARG A 123 -11.31 0.63 17.69
CA ARG A 123 -12.35 1.37 16.95
C ARG A 123 -11.80 2.24 15.82
N ASN A 124 -10.60 2.77 15.99
CA ASN A 124 -9.96 3.67 15.03
C ASN A 124 -8.90 2.94 14.15
N ALA A 125 -8.72 1.64 14.34
CA ALA A 125 -7.65 0.88 13.68
C ALA A 125 -7.89 0.64 12.19
N VAL A 126 -9.16 0.50 11.76
CA VAL A 126 -9.52 0.09 10.39
C VAL A 126 -8.79 0.89 9.31
N PRO A 127 -8.74 2.22 9.37
CA PRO A 127 -8.02 3.04 8.41
C PRO A 127 -6.54 2.73 8.32
N TYR A 128 -5.93 2.66 9.48
CA TYR A 128 -4.51 2.40 9.58
C TYR A 128 -4.15 1.00 9.12
N LEU A 129 -4.99 0.00 9.43
CA LEU A 129 -4.83 -1.38 8.95
C LEU A 129 -4.93 -1.47 7.43
N LEU A 130 -5.83 -0.70 6.81
CA LEU A 130 -5.93 -0.66 5.35
C LEU A 130 -4.66 -0.07 4.71
N VAL A 131 -4.10 1.01 5.26
CA VAL A 131 -2.83 1.57 4.78
C VAL A 131 -1.66 0.62 5.03
N LEU A 132 -1.63 -0.02 6.20
CA LEU A 132 -0.63 -1.02 6.56
C LEU A 132 -0.60 -2.19 5.56
N LEU A 133 -1.76 -2.64 5.08
CA LEU A 133 -1.87 -3.76 4.15
C LEU A 133 -1.49 -3.38 2.70
N LEU A 134 -1.48 -2.10 2.32
CA LEU A 134 -1.22 -1.66 0.95
C LEU A 134 0.10 -2.18 0.37
N PRO A 135 1.26 -2.13 1.05
CA PRO A 135 2.50 -2.68 0.51
C PRO A 135 2.40 -4.17 0.22
N PHE A 136 1.75 -4.93 1.11
CA PHE A 136 1.59 -6.37 0.97
C PHE A 136 0.64 -6.74 -0.17
N ILE A 137 -0.46 -6.00 -0.34
CA ILE A 137 -1.34 -6.14 -1.50
C ILE A 137 -0.55 -5.82 -2.78
N TRP A 138 0.24 -4.76 -2.79
CA TRP A 138 1.09 -4.37 -3.92
C TRP A 138 2.06 -5.49 -4.31
N TYR A 139 2.75 -6.08 -3.34
CA TYR A 139 3.68 -7.19 -3.56
C TYR A 139 2.98 -8.45 -4.08
N SER A 140 1.75 -8.73 -3.60
CA SER A 140 0.96 -9.85 -4.10
C SER A 140 0.47 -9.65 -5.53
N VAL A 141 0.03 -8.44 -5.86
CA VAL A 141 -0.58 -8.12 -7.17
C VAL A 141 0.50 -7.91 -8.21
N LEU A 142 1.49 -7.04 -7.94
CA LEU A 142 2.59 -6.76 -8.87
C LEU A 142 3.85 -7.56 -8.49
N ALA A 143 3.70 -8.88 -8.41
CA ALA A 143 4.73 -9.77 -7.89
C ALA A 143 6.05 -9.66 -8.66
N ASN A 144 6.02 -9.78 -9.98
CA ASN A 144 7.22 -9.67 -10.82
C ASN A 144 7.87 -8.29 -10.69
N HIS A 145 7.08 -7.22 -10.75
CA HIS A 145 7.60 -5.87 -10.59
C HIS A 145 8.31 -5.69 -9.24
N SER A 146 7.71 -6.17 -8.16
CA SER A 146 8.26 -6.05 -6.81
C SER A 146 9.45 -6.96 -6.57
N TYR A 147 9.54 -8.07 -7.28
CA TYR A 147 10.68 -8.98 -7.23
C TYR A 147 11.91 -8.41 -7.94
N ILE A 148 11.74 -7.91 -9.17
CA ILE A 148 12.83 -7.35 -9.98
C ILE A 148 13.34 -6.04 -9.38
N HIS A 149 12.43 -5.18 -8.94
CA HIS A 149 12.74 -3.83 -8.48
C HIS A 149 12.83 -3.72 -6.95
N VAL A 150 13.23 -4.78 -6.28
CA VAL A 150 13.33 -4.84 -4.82
C VAL A 150 14.15 -3.70 -4.20
N PHE A 151 15.16 -3.19 -4.91
CA PHE A 151 16.04 -2.10 -4.47
C PHE A 151 15.32 -0.77 -4.20
N PHE A 152 14.07 -0.61 -4.66
CA PHE A 152 13.24 0.54 -4.29
C PHE A 152 11.86 0.14 -3.76
N THR A 153 11.31 -1.03 -4.10
CA THR A 153 9.96 -1.43 -3.64
C THR A 153 9.91 -1.74 -2.15
N TYR A 154 11.03 -2.13 -1.52
CA TYR A 154 11.10 -2.31 -0.07
C TYR A 154 10.72 -1.04 0.71
N ARG A 155 10.90 0.16 0.10
CA ARG A 155 10.52 1.44 0.71
C ARG A 155 9.02 1.59 0.92
N ASP A 156 8.21 0.82 0.20
CA ASP A 156 6.76 0.81 0.40
C ASP A 156 6.39 0.30 1.80
N LEU A 157 7.27 -0.51 2.45
CA LEU A 157 7.11 -0.93 3.85
C LEU A 157 7.11 0.25 4.82
N ALA A 158 7.73 1.39 4.48
CA ALA A 158 7.67 2.59 5.29
C ALA A 158 6.22 3.08 5.48
N ALA A 159 5.35 2.93 4.47
CA ALA A 159 3.94 3.27 4.60
C ALA A 159 3.23 2.41 5.67
N ALA A 160 3.58 1.11 5.77
CA ALA A 160 3.06 0.22 6.80
C ALA A 160 3.51 0.66 8.20
N VAL A 161 4.79 0.98 8.37
CA VAL A 161 5.35 1.41 9.66
C VAL A 161 4.78 2.76 10.08
N CYS A 162 4.77 3.76 9.19
CA CYS A 162 4.17 5.07 9.46
C CYS A 162 2.68 4.94 9.82
N SER A 163 1.96 4.01 9.19
CA SER A 163 0.56 3.76 9.53
C SER A 163 0.40 3.23 10.96
N LEU A 164 1.27 2.30 11.40
CA LEU A 164 1.30 1.82 12.77
C LEU A 164 1.63 2.93 13.77
N GLU A 165 2.60 3.78 13.48
CA GLU A 165 2.96 4.91 14.31
C GLU A 165 1.79 5.90 14.45
N CYS A 166 1.15 6.27 13.35
CA CYS A 166 -0.01 7.15 13.34
C CYS A 166 -1.17 6.57 14.15
N MET A 167 -1.41 5.26 14.02
CA MET A 167 -2.43 4.55 14.80
C MET A 167 -2.12 4.64 16.30
N CYS A 168 -0.91 4.32 16.70
CA CYS A 168 -0.48 4.37 18.10
C CYS A 168 -0.54 5.79 18.67
N PHE A 169 -0.09 6.78 17.89
CA PHE A 169 -0.10 8.18 18.28
C PHE A 169 -1.53 8.70 18.48
N THR A 170 -2.42 8.47 17.50
CA THR A 170 -3.83 8.92 17.56
C THR A 170 -4.55 8.31 18.75
N CYS A 171 -4.25 7.07 19.10
CA CYS A 171 -4.85 6.37 20.22
C CYS A 171 -4.26 6.76 21.57
N GLY A 172 -2.98 7.13 21.59
CA GLY A 172 -2.30 7.62 22.80
C GLY A 172 -2.75 9.02 23.24
N LEU A 173 -3.28 9.83 22.31
CA LEU A 173 -3.78 11.17 22.58
C LEU A 173 -5.29 11.23 22.91
N SER A 174 -6.02 10.14 22.73
CA SER A 174 -7.48 10.08 22.99
C SER A 174 -7.83 9.79 24.46
N LYS A 175 -7.01 10.25 25.40
CA LYS A 175 -7.28 10.21 26.86
C LYS A 175 -8.06 11.42 27.28
#